data_68090b5889929fc0b2a7c63315a6de52
#
_entry.id   68090b5889929fc0b2a7c63315a6de52
#
_cell.length_a   1.000
_cell.length_b   1.000
_cell.length_c   1.000
_cell.angle_alpha   90.00
_cell.angle_beta   90.00
_cell.angle_gamma   90.00
#
_symmetry.space_group_name_H-M   'P 1'
#
loop_
_entity.id
_entity.type
_entity.pdbx_description
1 polymer ?
#
loop_
_entity_poly.entity_id
_entity_poly.type
_entity_poly.pdbx_seq_one_letter_code
_entity_poly.pdbx_strand_id
1 'polypeptide(L)'
;MDALTFRLVSSVFTQREGLTRKLSGKTWKNGRMTAIPTHKAIIHTNLGDITVNLFGNHAPKTVENFVGLATGSLAWVDPATGEQRENTPLYSGTIFHRIIQDFMIQGGDPLGQGVGGPGYQFDDEIHPELDFSAPYKLAMANAGIRMGRGTNGSQFFITSVPTTWLHGKHTIFGEVADESSKGIVDQLNAVATDGRDKPLQDVVISSID
;
A
#
# COMPACT_ATOMS: atom_id res chain seq x y z
N MET A 1 60.37 12.59 -40.45
CA MET A 1 58.92 12.66 -40.78
C MET A 1 58.29 11.52 -40.00
N ASP A 2 57.71 11.93 -38.87
CA ASP A 2 57.42 11.03 -37.74
C ASP A 2 56.06 10.37 -37.85
N ALA A 3 56.06 9.09 -37.62
CA ALA A 3 54.84 8.27 -37.51
C ALA A 3 54.39 8.29 -36.03
N LEU A 4 53.24 8.85 -35.75
CA LEU A 4 52.64 8.86 -34.42
C LEU A 4 51.95 7.49 -34.17
N THR A 5 52.49 6.81 -33.19
CA THR A 5 51.99 5.53 -32.67
C THR A 5 50.82 5.79 -31.72
N PHE A 6 49.61 5.37 -32.09
CA PHE A 6 48.48 5.33 -31.18
C PHE A 6 48.54 4.08 -30.30
N ARG A 7 48.83 4.25 -29.01
CA ARG A 7 48.68 3.20 -27.99
C ARG A 7 47.21 3.12 -27.56
N LEU A 8 46.61 1.97 -27.83
CA LEU A 8 45.37 1.55 -27.18
C LEU A 8 45.66 1.23 -25.69
N VAL A 9 45.12 2.00 -24.80
CA VAL A 9 45.07 1.64 -23.37
C VAL A 9 43.81 0.83 -23.13
N SER A 10 43.99 -0.46 -22.94
CA SER A 10 42.94 -1.36 -22.45
C SER A 10 42.72 -1.06 -20.97
N SER A 11 41.62 -0.38 -20.64
CA SER A 11 41.18 -0.17 -19.25
C SER A 11 40.25 -1.31 -18.83
N VAL A 12 40.74 -2.09 -17.91
CA VAL A 12 40.07 -3.10 -17.13
C VAL A 12 38.78 -2.52 -16.51
N PHE A 13 37.67 -3.12 -16.82
CA PHE A 13 36.35 -2.78 -16.22
C PHE A 13 36.26 -3.47 -14.86
N THR A 14 36.65 -2.75 -13.81
CA THR A 14 36.41 -3.12 -12.42
C THR A 14 34.99 -2.74 -12.03
N GLN A 15 34.30 -3.69 -11.41
CA GLN A 15 33.00 -3.63 -10.72
C GLN A 15 32.42 -2.22 -10.49
N ARG A 16 31.25 -1.97 -11.05
CA ARG A 16 30.42 -0.84 -10.68
C ARG A 16 29.44 -1.24 -9.57
N GLU A 17 29.77 -0.86 -8.38
CA GLU A 17 28.80 -0.66 -7.31
C GLU A 17 27.72 0.33 -7.78
N GLY A 18 26.47 0.03 -7.40
CA GLY A 18 25.29 0.71 -7.90
C GLY A 18 25.30 2.23 -7.80
N LEU A 19 25.36 2.86 -8.96
CA LEU A 19 25.17 4.32 -9.08
C LEU A 19 23.69 4.65 -8.95
N THR A 20 23.29 5.15 -7.79
CA THR A 20 21.96 5.75 -7.58
C THR A 20 21.92 7.14 -8.21
N ARG A 21 21.23 7.27 -9.33
CA ARG A 21 20.93 8.58 -9.94
C ARG A 21 19.55 9.03 -9.45
N LYS A 22 19.51 10.06 -8.58
CA LYS A 22 18.27 10.75 -8.21
C LYS A 22 17.87 11.70 -9.34
N LEU A 23 16.76 11.41 -10.01
CA LEU A 23 16.07 12.34 -10.89
C LEU A 23 14.61 12.42 -10.41
N SER A 24 14.21 13.59 -9.90
CA SER A 24 12.83 13.95 -9.52
C SER A 24 11.97 12.79 -8.98
N GLY A 25 12.23 12.37 -7.75
CA GLY A 25 11.39 11.38 -7.07
C GLY A 25 11.61 9.90 -7.45
N LYS A 26 12.67 9.55 -8.20
CA LYS A 26 12.90 8.19 -8.71
C LYS A 26 14.28 7.65 -8.34
N THR A 27 14.35 6.38 -7.94
CA THR A 27 15.61 5.64 -7.80
C THR A 27 15.61 4.43 -8.73
N TRP A 28 16.79 4.15 -9.32
CA TRP A 28 17.02 2.93 -10.08
C TRP A 28 17.55 1.84 -9.16
N LYS A 29 16.84 0.73 -9.05
CA LYS A 29 17.33 -0.48 -8.37
C LYS A 29 17.15 -1.66 -9.34
N ASN A 30 18.24 -2.36 -9.65
CA ASN A 30 18.24 -3.54 -10.54
C ASN A 30 17.54 -3.31 -11.92
N GLY A 31 17.75 -2.13 -12.53
CA GLY A 31 17.20 -1.83 -13.86
C GLY A 31 15.71 -1.47 -13.89
N ARG A 32 15.05 -1.37 -12.73
CA ARG A 32 13.65 -0.88 -12.61
C ARG A 32 13.62 0.46 -11.88
N MET A 33 12.72 1.33 -12.31
CA MET A 33 12.39 2.53 -11.53
C MET A 33 11.52 2.10 -10.35
N THR A 34 11.93 2.50 -9.15
CA THR A 34 11.15 2.28 -7.93
C THR A 34 10.58 3.61 -7.47
N ALA A 35 9.32 3.61 -7.03
CA ALA A 35 8.71 4.75 -6.39
C ALA A 35 9.51 5.13 -5.14
N ILE A 36 9.74 6.45 -4.94
CA ILE A 36 10.36 6.94 -3.71
C ILE A 36 9.26 7.16 -2.68
N PRO A 37 9.35 6.50 -1.50
CA PRO A 37 8.39 6.74 -0.43
C PRO A 37 8.46 8.19 0.05
N THR A 38 7.30 8.78 0.29
CA THR A 38 7.17 10.12 0.90
C THR A 38 6.97 10.03 2.40
N HIS A 39 6.33 8.96 2.88
CA HIS A 39 6.05 8.68 4.28
C HIS A 39 6.27 7.19 4.56
N LYS A 40 6.41 6.86 5.84
CA LYS A 40 6.27 5.51 6.37
C LYS A 40 5.11 5.49 7.36
N ALA A 41 4.43 4.37 7.43
CA ALA A 41 3.45 4.10 8.47
C ALA A 41 3.70 2.70 9.04
N ILE A 42 3.27 2.48 10.28
CA ILE A 42 3.32 1.18 10.94
C ILE A 42 1.89 0.79 11.29
N ILE A 43 1.41 -0.31 10.71
CA ILE A 43 0.13 -0.91 11.04
C ILE A 43 0.38 -1.90 12.19
N HIS A 44 -0.03 -1.55 13.40
CA HIS A 44 0.10 -2.41 14.57
C HIS A 44 -1.05 -3.40 14.62
N THR A 45 -0.74 -4.68 14.59
CA THR A 45 -1.76 -5.74 14.69
C THR A 45 -1.51 -6.63 15.92
N ASN A 46 -2.54 -7.37 16.33
CA ASN A 46 -2.40 -8.36 17.41
C ASN A 46 -1.52 -9.57 17.02
N LEU A 47 -1.06 -9.66 15.75
CA LEU A 47 -0.16 -10.71 15.27
C LEU A 47 1.22 -10.17 14.86
N GLY A 48 1.45 -8.86 14.94
CA GLY A 48 2.72 -8.20 14.65
C GLY A 48 2.55 -6.92 13.86
N ASP A 49 3.64 -6.19 13.70
CA ASP A 49 3.70 -4.89 13.06
C ASP A 49 4.01 -5.01 11.57
N ILE A 50 3.31 -4.23 10.75
CA ILE A 50 3.54 -4.13 9.32
C ILE A 50 3.98 -2.71 8.99
N THR A 51 5.26 -2.53 8.69
CA THR A 51 5.79 -1.26 8.20
C THR A 51 5.51 -1.13 6.71
N VAL A 52 4.93 -0.01 6.31
CA VAL A 52 4.61 0.29 4.91
C VAL A 52 5.26 1.59 4.46
N ASN A 53 5.73 1.61 3.23
CA ASN A 53 6.16 2.82 2.52
C ASN A 53 4.95 3.41 1.77
N LEU A 54 4.72 4.71 1.88
CA LEU A 54 3.61 5.39 1.21
C LEU A 54 4.12 6.26 0.06
N PHE A 55 3.38 6.29 -1.05
CA PHE A 55 3.76 6.92 -2.32
C PHE A 55 2.97 8.20 -2.59
N GLY A 56 3.10 9.23 -1.73
CA GLY A 56 2.36 10.49 -1.85
C GLY A 56 2.62 11.27 -3.15
N ASN A 57 3.71 11.00 -3.87
CA ASN A 57 3.96 11.61 -5.19
C ASN A 57 3.16 10.93 -6.32
N HIS A 58 2.65 9.71 -6.10
CA HIS A 58 1.92 8.93 -7.08
C HIS A 58 0.42 8.91 -6.79
N ALA A 59 0.05 8.97 -5.51
CA ALA A 59 -1.34 8.96 -5.05
C ALA A 59 -1.52 9.95 -3.87
N PRO A 60 -1.37 11.27 -4.11
CA PRO A 60 -1.33 12.27 -3.04
C PRO A 60 -2.61 12.33 -2.22
N LYS A 61 -3.78 12.33 -2.85
CA LYS A 61 -5.07 12.37 -2.13
C LYS A 61 -5.32 11.10 -1.33
N THR A 62 -4.93 9.95 -1.87
CA THR A 62 -5.08 8.65 -1.20
C THR A 62 -4.18 8.56 0.03
N VAL A 63 -2.92 9.01 -0.08
CA VAL A 63 -1.98 9.03 1.05
C VAL A 63 -2.44 10.03 2.10
N GLU A 64 -2.87 11.23 1.71
CA GLU A 64 -3.42 12.24 2.63
C GLU A 64 -4.65 11.68 3.38
N ASN A 65 -5.57 11.03 2.66
CA ASN A 65 -6.75 10.38 3.24
C ASN A 65 -6.35 9.28 4.25
N PHE A 66 -5.46 8.38 3.85
CA PHE A 66 -5.02 7.27 4.71
C PHE A 66 -4.34 7.79 5.99
N VAL A 67 -3.39 8.71 5.86
CA VAL A 67 -2.69 9.31 7.01
C VAL A 67 -3.65 10.11 7.87
N GLY A 68 -4.54 10.90 7.27
CA GLY A 68 -5.52 11.70 8.01
C GLY A 68 -6.49 10.85 8.83
N LEU A 69 -6.96 9.73 8.28
CA LEU A 69 -7.82 8.78 8.98
C LEU A 69 -7.04 7.98 10.05
N ALA A 70 -5.77 7.67 9.79
CA ALA A 70 -4.90 6.96 10.73
C ALA A 70 -4.59 7.80 11.98
N THR A 71 -4.28 9.08 11.77
CA THR A 71 -3.94 10.02 12.87
C THR A 71 -5.16 10.67 13.54
N GLY A 72 -6.35 10.56 12.91
CA GLY A 72 -7.55 11.28 13.32
C GLY A 72 -7.57 12.76 12.93
N SER A 73 -6.61 13.24 12.15
CA SER A 73 -6.58 14.63 11.67
C SER A 73 -7.64 14.92 10.60
N LEU A 74 -8.17 13.88 9.97
CA LEU A 74 -9.28 13.97 9.03
C LEU A 74 -10.57 13.49 9.69
N ALA A 75 -11.58 14.35 9.72
CA ALA A 75 -12.89 14.01 10.25
C ALA A 75 -13.59 12.96 9.38
N TRP A 76 -14.35 12.08 10.00
CA TRP A 76 -15.11 11.03 9.34
C TRP A 76 -16.45 10.81 10.03
N VAL A 77 -17.39 10.17 9.36
CA VAL A 77 -18.72 9.83 9.91
C VAL A 77 -18.72 8.35 10.26
N ASP A 78 -19.02 8.06 11.52
CA ASP A 78 -19.16 6.70 12.02
C ASP A 78 -20.41 6.03 11.38
N PRO A 79 -20.22 5.00 10.54
CA PRO A 79 -21.36 4.38 9.85
C PRO A 79 -22.31 3.61 10.78
N ALA A 80 -21.90 3.30 12.01
CA ALA A 80 -22.75 2.63 12.98
C ALA A 80 -23.71 3.58 13.67
N THR A 81 -23.28 4.83 13.91
CA THR A 81 -24.03 5.82 14.69
C THR A 81 -24.52 7.01 13.87
N GLY A 82 -23.88 7.28 12.72
CA GLY A 82 -24.08 8.48 11.92
C GLY A 82 -23.44 9.74 12.51
N GLU A 83 -22.67 9.61 13.60
CA GLU A 83 -22.00 10.72 14.24
C GLU A 83 -20.71 11.10 13.54
N GLN A 84 -20.45 12.41 13.45
CA GLN A 84 -19.15 12.90 12.99
C GLN A 84 -18.11 12.68 14.08
N ARG A 85 -16.97 12.09 13.69
CA ARG A 85 -15.81 11.86 14.53
C ARG A 85 -14.71 12.84 14.13
N GLU A 86 -14.26 13.63 15.09
CA GLU A 86 -13.14 14.57 14.93
C GLU A 86 -12.01 14.17 15.87
N ASN A 87 -10.76 14.40 15.46
CA ASN A 87 -9.58 14.05 16.23
C ASN A 87 -9.59 12.59 16.74
N THR A 88 -10.18 11.69 15.93
CA THR A 88 -10.39 10.30 16.28
C THR A 88 -9.84 9.41 15.17
N PRO A 89 -8.77 8.62 15.43
CA PRO A 89 -8.26 7.66 14.45
C PRO A 89 -9.32 6.65 14.03
N LEU A 90 -9.58 6.53 12.72
CA LEU A 90 -10.59 5.61 12.19
C LEU A 90 -10.15 4.14 12.32
N TYR A 91 -8.86 3.87 12.07
CA TYR A 91 -8.37 2.49 11.96
C TYR A 91 -8.16 1.80 13.31
N SER A 92 -8.10 2.54 14.42
CA SER A 92 -7.88 1.97 15.76
C SER A 92 -9.04 1.08 16.18
N GLY A 93 -8.74 -0.20 16.45
CA GLY A 93 -9.72 -1.22 16.81
C GLY A 93 -10.47 -1.84 15.63
N THR A 94 -10.18 -1.46 14.38
CA THR A 94 -10.74 -2.12 13.21
C THR A 94 -10.06 -3.46 12.96
N ILE A 95 -10.65 -4.30 12.08
CA ILE A 95 -10.13 -5.63 11.79
C ILE A 95 -9.81 -5.79 10.31
N PHE A 96 -8.93 -6.75 10.01
CA PHE A 96 -8.87 -7.34 8.67
C PHE A 96 -10.06 -8.28 8.51
N HIS A 97 -11.15 -7.76 7.98
CA HIS A 97 -12.46 -8.45 7.91
C HIS A 97 -12.56 -9.45 6.77
N ARG A 98 -11.62 -9.41 5.81
CA ARG A 98 -11.57 -10.33 4.68
C ARG A 98 -10.13 -10.70 4.35
N ILE A 99 -9.83 -12.00 4.41
CA ILE A 99 -8.52 -12.55 4.10
C ILE A 99 -8.71 -13.70 3.12
N ILE A 100 -8.09 -13.59 1.96
CA ILE A 100 -8.08 -14.68 0.97
C ILE A 100 -6.65 -15.16 0.83
N GLN A 101 -6.44 -16.43 1.17
CA GLN A 101 -5.14 -17.07 1.02
C GLN A 101 -4.65 -16.99 -0.43
N ASP A 102 -3.35 -16.77 -0.61
CA ASP A 102 -2.72 -16.59 -1.92
C ASP A 102 -3.31 -15.44 -2.76
N PHE A 103 -3.85 -14.42 -2.08
CA PHE A 103 -4.35 -13.23 -2.75
C PHE A 103 -4.09 -11.95 -1.95
N MET A 104 -4.86 -11.67 -0.89
CA MET A 104 -4.73 -10.41 -0.15
C MET A 104 -5.35 -10.47 1.25
N ILE A 105 -4.99 -9.49 2.08
CA ILE A 105 -5.64 -9.17 3.35
C ILE A 105 -6.31 -7.81 3.22
N GLN A 106 -7.59 -7.69 3.59
CA GLN A 106 -8.39 -6.46 3.46
C GLN A 106 -8.92 -6.00 4.81
N GLY A 107 -8.73 -4.71 5.10
CA GLY A 107 -9.17 -4.05 6.33
C GLY A 107 -9.61 -2.61 6.11
N GLY A 108 -9.70 -1.83 7.21
CA GLY A 108 -10.01 -0.41 7.15
C GLY A 108 -11.51 -0.09 7.08
N ASP A 109 -12.37 -1.06 7.36
CA ASP A 109 -13.81 -0.87 7.51
C ASP A 109 -14.15 -0.67 9.01
N PRO A 110 -14.67 0.48 9.43
CA PRO A 110 -15.07 0.69 10.82
C PRO A 110 -16.19 -0.25 11.29
N LEU A 111 -17.00 -0.82 10.38
CA LEU A 111 -17.98 -1.84 10.72
C LEU A 111 -17.42 -3.27 10.73
N GLY A 112 -16.26 -3.50 10.14
CA GLY A 112 -15.68 -4.83 9.99
C GLY A 112 -16.50 -5.82 9.16
N GLN A 113 -17.32 -5.31 8.22
CA GLN A 113 -18.26 -6.10 7.40
C GLN A 113 -18.03 -5.95 5.89
N GLY A 114 -17.09 -5.09 5.48
CA GLY A 114 -16.77 -4.81 4.08
C GLY A 114 -17.69 -3.79 3.41
N VAL A 115 -18.60 -3.17 4.15
CA VAL A 115 -19.59 -2.22 3.64
C VAL A 115 -19.48 -0.82 4.25
N GLY A 116 -18.70 -0.67 5.31
CA GLY A 116 -18.47 0.60 5.99
C GLY A 116 -17.38 1.44 5.33
N GLY A 117 -17.27 2.68 5.80
CA GLY A 117 -16.28 3.65 5.33
C GLY A 117 -16.36 4.95 6.11
N PRO A 118 -15.66 6.00 5.66
CA PRO A 118 -15.50 7.24 6.41
C PRO A 118 -16.69 8.24 6.22
N GLY A 119 -17.74 7.83 5.51
CA GLY A 119 -18.89 8.70 5.19
C GLY A 119 -18.75 9.51 3.89
N TYR A 120 -17.66 9.33 3.15
CA TYR A 120 -17.42 9.94 1.84
C TYR A 120 -16.68 8.97 0.91
N GLN A 121 -16.62 9.33 -0.37
CA GLN A 121 -15.90 8.56 -1.38
C GLN A 121 -15.08 9.50 -2.28
N PHE A 122 -14.02 8.98 -2.89
CA PHE A 122 -13.17 9.71 -3.82
C PHE A 122 -12.68 8.83 -4.98
N ASP A 123 -12.19 9.49 -6.03
CA ASP A 123 -11.78 8.85 -7.27
C ASP A 123 -10.42 8.14 -7.12
N ASP A 124 -10.16 7.17 -8.01
CA ASP A 124 -8.88 6.51 -8.10
C ASP A 124 -7.76 7.45 -8.58
N GLU A 125 -6.55 7.21 -8.09
CA GLU A 125 -5.31 7.82 -8.53
C GLU A 125 -4.42 6.74 -9.17
N ILE A 126 -4.79 6.28 -10.36
CA ILE A 126 -4.04 5.25 -11.08
C ILE A 126 -2.79 5.87 -11.69
N HIS A 127 -1.61 5.37 -11.29
CA HIS A 127 -0.33 5.84 -11.79
C HIS A 127 0.37 4.77 -12.62
N PRO A 128 0.86 5.09 -13.85
CA PRO A 128 1.41 4.10 -14.78
C PRO A 128 2.73 3.46 -14.31
N GLU A 129 3.40 4.04 -13.33
CA GLU A 129 4.63 3.50 -12.73
C GLU A 129 4.37 2.47 -11.62
N LEU A 130 3.11 2.38 -11.14
CA LEU A 130 2.72 1.45 -10.09
C LEU A 130 1.85 0.34 -10.65
N ASP A 131 2.24 -0.88 -10.39
CA ASP A 131 1.53 -2.06 -10.87
C ASP A 131 1.48 -3.18 -9.81
N PHE A 132 0.67 -4.20 -10.09
CA PHE A 132 0.51 -5.37 -9.24
C PHE A 132 1.34 -6.56 -9.73
N SER A 133 2.45 -6.35 -10.43
CA SER A 133 3.34 -7.42 -10.92
C SER A 133 4.19 -8.05 -9.80
N ALA A 134 4.25 -7.43 -8.64
CA ALA A 134 4.90 -7.92 -7.44
C ALA A 134 3.92 -7.97 -6.26
N PRO A 135 4.14 -8.89 -5.27
CA PRO A 135 3.35 -8.94 -4.05
C PRO A 135 3.59 -7.73 -3.14
N TYR A 136 2.88 -7.71 -2.02
CA TYR A 136 3.00 -6.75 -0.92
C TYR A 136 2.68 -5.31 -1.31
N LYS A 137 1.80 -5.11 -2.30
CA LYS A 137 1.27 -3.80 -2.65
C LYS A 137 0.15 -3.41 -1.71
N LEU A 138 0.21 -2.17 -1.20
CA LEU A 138 -0.85 -1.53 -0.42
C LEU A 138 -1.71 -0.71 -1.36
N ALA A 139 -2.99 -1.05 -1.46
CA ALA A 139 -3.93 -0.43 -2.41
C ALA A 139 -5.31 -0.21 -1.81
N MET A 140 -6.08 0.71 -2.40
CA MET A 140 -7.46 0.99 -1.98
C MET A 140 -8.41 -0.11 -2.43
N ALA A 141 -9.23 -0.59 -1.51
CA ALA A 141 -10.41 -1.37 -1.85
C ALA A 141 -11.52 -0.42 -2.32
N ASN A 142 -12.17 -0.79 -3.42
CA ASN A 142 -13.28 -0.02 -3.99
C ASN A 142 -14.31 -0.96 -4.66
N ALA A 143 -15.49 -0.43 -4.95
CA ALA A 143 -16.56 -1.10 -5.67
C ALA A 143 -16.65 -0.66 -7.15
N GLY A 144 -15.53 -0.15 -7.69
CA GLY A 144 -15.45 0.42 -9.04
C GLY A 144 -16.07 1.81 -9.15
N ILE A 145 -16.34 2.23 -10.38
CA ILE A 145 -16.97 3.53 -10.65
C ILE A 145 -18.48 3.39 -10.53
N ARG A 146 -19.09 4.25 -9.72
CA ARG A 146 -20.57 4.36 -9.59
C ARG A 146 -21.00 5.78 -9.91
N MET A 147 -21.97 5.92 -10.81
CA MET A 147 -22.49 7.25 -11.27
C MET A 147 -21.36 8.20 -11.72
N GLY A 148 -20.31 7.64 -12.39
CA GLY A 148 -19.17 8.43 -12.89
C GLY A 148 -18.17 8.86 -11.84
N ARG A 149 -18.23 8.33 -10.60
CA ARG A 149 -17.32 8.64 -9.49
C ARG A 149 -16.68 7.37 -8.94
N GLY A 150 -15.45 7.48 -8.47
CA GLY A 150 -14.75 6.44 -7.73
C GLY A 150 -15.43 6.17 -6.39
N THR A 151 -15.15 4.99 -5.83
CA THR A 151 -15.77 4.52 -4.57
C THR A 151 -14.73 4.21 -3.51
N ASN A 152 -13.53 4.82 -3.58
CA ASN A 152 -12.53 4.71 -2.52
C ASN A 152 -13.02 5.43 -1.26
N GLY A 153 -12.76 4.85 -0.10
CA GLY A 153 -13.09 5.41 1.20
C GLY A 153 -11.97 5.21 2.22
N SER A 154 -12.19 4.36 3.23
CA SER A 154 -11.16 3.99 4.21
C SER A 154 -10.61 2.58 4.01
N GLN A 155 -11.31 1.70 3.28
CA GLN A 155 -10.88 0.31 3.13
C GLN A 155 -9.67 0.19 2.23
N PHE A 156 -8.72 -0.64 2.65
CA PHE A 156 -7.49 -0.94 1.92
C PHE A 156 -7.20 -2.44 1.94
N PHE A 157 -6.31 -2.88 1.07
CA PHE A 157 -5.79 -4.25 1.10
C PHE A 157 -4.29 -4.30 0.85
N ILE A 158 -3.66 -5.36 1.32
CA ILE A 158 -2.25 -5.69 1.04
C ILE A 158 -2.23 -7.02 0.30
N THR A 159 -1.58 -7.07 -0.88
CA THR A 159 -1.46 -8.30 -1.66
C THR A 159 -0.37 -9.20 -1.10
N SER A 160 -0.58 -10.52 -1.10
CA SER A 160 0.43 -11.52 -0.72
C SER A 160 1.14 -12.13 -1.93
N VAL A 161 0.54 -12.02 -3.12
CA VAL A 161 1.06 -12.53 -4.39
C VAL A 161 0.94 -11.45 -5.49
N PRO A 162 1.60 -11.61 -6.66
CA PRO A 162 1.31 -10.78 -7.84
C PRO A 162 -0.16 -10.90 -8.25
N THR A 163 -0.84 -9.76 -8.46
CA THR A 163 -2.28 -9.68 -8.76
C THR A 163 -2.55 -8.84 -9.99
N THR A 164 -1.94 -9.20 -11.12
CA THR A 164 -1.92 -8.39 -12.35
C THR A 164 -3.30 -8.05 -12.92
N TRP A 165 -4.34 -8.83 -12.59
CA TRP A 165 -5.73 -8.58 -12.98
C TRP A 165 -6.35 -7.35 -12.28
N LEU A 166 -5.66 -6.78 -11.27
CA LEU A 166 -6.07 -5.56 -10.57
C LEU A 166 -5.47 -4.28 -11.19
N HIS A 167 -4.59 -4.40 -12.21
CA HIS A 167 -4.00 -3.24 -12.87
C HIS A 167 -5.08 -2.26 -13.36
N GLY A 168 -4.90 -0.97 -13.07
CA GLY A 168 -5.79 0.10 -13.49
C GLY A 168 -7.16 0.13 -12.82
N LYS A 169 -7.41 -0.72 -11.81
CA LYS A 169 -8.71 -0.81 -11.11
C LYS A 169 -8.66 -0.35 -9.66
N HIS A 170 -7.47 -0.34 -9.08
CA HIS A 170 -7.26 0.03 -7.67
C HIS A 170 -6.05 0.93 -7.55
N THR A 171 -6.18 2.00 -6.78
CA THR A 171 -5.07 2.91 -6.47
C THR A 171 -4.05 2.22 -5.60
N ILE A 172 -2.84 1.99 -6.13
CA ILE A 172 -1.68 1.60 -5.32
C ILE A 172 -1.13 2.86 -4.68
N PHE A 173 -1.07 2.92 -3.36
CA PHE A 173 -0.54 4.08 -2.65
C PHE A 173 0.61 3.76 -1.70
N GLY A 174 1.06 2.48 -1.68
CA GLY A 174 2.19 2.05 -0.89
C GLY A 174 2.62 0.61 -1.17
N GLU A 175 3.60 0.17 -0.39
CA GLU A 175 4.05 -1.23 -0.36
C GLU A 175 4.65 -1.56 1.02
N VAL A 176 4.71 -2.83 1.36
CA VAL A 176 5.36 -3.31 2.59
C VAL A 176 6.87 -3.03 2.51
N ALA A 177 7.43 -2.45 3.58
CA ALA A 177 8.75 -1.83 3.54
C ALA A 177 9.92 -2.81 3.68
N ASP A 178 9.74 -3.89 4.45
CA ASP A 178 10.84 -4.78 4.84
C ASP A 178 10.40 -6.25 4.95
N GLU A 179 11.38 -7.15 5.03
CA GLU A 179 11.14 -8.60 5.05
C GLU A 179 10.43 -9.07 6.33
N SER A 180 10.66 -8.42 7.47
CA SER A 180 9.96 -8.76 8.72
C SER A 180 8.46 -8.50 8.56
N SER A 181 8.10 -7.33 8.05
CA SER A 181 6.71 -6.94 7.78
C SER A 181 6.05 -7.82 6.71
N LYS A 182 6.79 -8.24 5.69
CA LYS A 182 6.30 -9.22 4.70
C LYS A 182 5.96 -10.56 5.36
N GLY A 183 6.83 -11.03 6.28
CA GLY A 183 6.57 -12.25 7.05
C GLY A 183 5.29 -12.16 7.89
N ILE A 184 4.98 -10.98 8.45
CA ILE A 184 3.70 -10.74 9.15
C ILE A 184 2.52 -10.79 8.16
N VAL A 185 2.63 -10.14 6.99
CA VAL A 185 1.56 -10.23 5.95
C VAL A 185 1.30 -11.67 5.55
N ASP A 186 2.34 -12.48 5.34
CA ASP A 186 2.21 -13.89 4.99
C ASP A 186 1.55 -14.70 6.13
N GLN A 187 1.92 -14.42 7.37
CA GLN A 187 1.29 -15.03 8.55
C GLN A 187 -0.20 -14.66 8.63
N LEU A 188 -0.56 -13.40 8.41
CA LEU A 188 -1.96 -12.97 8.37
C LEU A 188 -2.71 -13.62 7.22
N ASN A 189 -2.08 -13.75 6.05
CA ASN A 189 -2.71 -14.36 4.87
C ASN A 189 -2.96 -15.86 5.04
N ALA A 190 -2.27 -16.51 5.98
CA ALA A 190 -2.41 -17.94 6.27
C ALA A 190 -3.39 -18.25 7.43
N VAL A 191 -4.05 -17.25 8.05
CA VAL A 191 -5.02 -17.52 9.13
C VAL A 191 -6.24 -18.26 8.60
N ALA A 192 -6.83 -19.09 9.45
CA ALA A 192 -8.07 -19.80 9.10
C ALA A 192 -9.24 -18.81 8.96
N THR A 193 -10.01 -18.98 7.91
CA THR A 193 -11.19 -18.16 7.58
C THR A 193 -12.45 -19.01 7.48
N ASP A 194 -13.60 -18.36 7.57
CA ASP A 194 -14.91 -18.96 7.30
C ASP A 194 -15.21 -19.00 5.78
N GLY A 195 -16.37 -19.53 5.42
CA GLY A 195 -16.81 -19.61 4.01
C GLY A 195 -17.09 -18.27 3.31
N ARG A 196 -16.86 -17.13 3.99
CA ARG A 196 -16.98 -15.77 3.48
C ARG A 196 -15.65 -15.02 3.56
N ASP A 197 -14.55 -15.74 3.69
CA ASP A 197 -13.19 -15.20 3.80
C ASP A 197 -12.94 -14.36 5.08
N LYS A 198 -13.84 -14.43 6.10
CA LYS A 198 -13.63 -13.73 7.36
C LYS A 198 -12.74 -14.59 8.28
N PRO A 199 -11.68 -14.04 8.90
CA PRO A 199 -10.90 -14.75 9.91
C PRO A 199 -11.75 -15.33 11.03
N LEU A 200 -11.48 -16.60 11.42
CA LEU A 200 -12.17 -17.25 12.55
C LEU A 200 -11.82 -16.60 13.89
N GLN A 201 -10.63 -15.98 13.98
CA GLN A 201 -10.21 -15.13 15.08
C GLN A 201 -9.87 -13.76 14.51
N ASP A 202 -10.42 -12.71 15.11
CA ASP A 202 -10.24 -11.37 14.59
C ASP A 202 -8.75 -10.98 14.56
N VAL A 203 -8.31 -10.51 13.39
CA VAL A 203 -7.02 -9.86 13.19
C VAL A 203 -7.24 -8.37 13.37
N VAL A 204 -6.87 -7.86 14.54
CA VAL A 204 -7.18 -6.49 14.97
C VAL A 204 -6.03 -5.54 14.61
N ILE A 205 -6.37 -4.40 14.04
CA ILE A 205 -5.49 -3.23 13.90
C ILE A 205 -5.65 -2.40 15.17
N SER A 206 -4.64 -2.38 16.05
CA SER A 206 -4.71 -1.60 17.30
C SER A 206 -4.50 -0.11 17.04
N SER A 207 -3.57 0.24 16.14
CA SER A 207 -3.32 1.62 15.65
C SER A 207 -2.58 1.60 14.32
N ILE A 208 -2.49 2.76 13.68
CA ILE A 208 -1.57 3.04 12.56
C ILE A 208 -0.82 4.33 12.88
N ASP A 209 0.52 4.27 12.94
CA ASP A 209 1.42 5.37 13.27
C ASP A 209 2.28 5.81 12.09
#